data_7581b7c0912193e8545a6b6cfb4fc272
#
_entry.id   7581b7c0912193e8545a6b6cfb4fc272
#
_cell.length_a   1.000
_cell.length_b   1.000
_cell.length_c   1.000
_cell.angle_alpha   90.00
_cell.angle_beta   90.00
_cell.angle_gamma   90.00
#
_symmetry.space_group_name_H-M   'P 1'
#
loop_
_entity.id
_entity.type
_entity.pdbx_description
1 polymer ?
#
loop_
_entity_poly.entity_id
_entity_poly.type
_entity_poly.pdbx_seq_one_letter_code
_entity_poly.pdbx_strand_id
1 'polypeptide(L)'
;IDRYKYIDSIPNHIIVNMLDNFMKYSLVATVPSKFSSVMNTAQLEMGLSVGEPGGQTGIGSCLMANNGVVYKSNEVYNIPEYQSVAFPASLNDNDRNTKTDIMRYIINELDYQAYLNSMESMFLFILPTDEALKNYVDPVDYHKNQPTITEFYYDYSPSLTGSRIKCKRYNATKNADGTLTRGTEITNPWKNGSTESDYVTNRLKDILENSIIVQDKSATTSTGKSVWVTKGGCPVILEGTGANIRITTPYRKELADQNSSNSPYELKVREVEGYYNMGQNPDGNGETFIVDMEPVMSASKSVSTLLKELATKDNR
;
A
#
# COMPACT_ATOMS: atom_id res chain seq x y z
N ILE A 1 26.94 1.33 -21.08
CA ILE A 1 26.13 1.41 -19.84
C ILE A 1 26.82 0.51 -18.83
N ASP A 2 27.28 1.09 -17.74
CA ASP A 2 27.88 0.31 -16.64
C ASP A 2 26.76 -0.47 -15.91
N ARG A 3 26.63 -1.75 -16.24
CA ARG A 3 25.60 -2.63 -15.71
C ARG A 3 25.70 -2.81 -14.19
N TYR A 4 26.93 -2.74 -13.65
CA TYR A 4 27.16 -2.87 -12.20
C TYR A 4 26.63 -1.66 -11.43
N LYS A 5 26.80 -0.46 -11.98
CA LYS A 5 26.31 0.77 -11.36
C LYS A 5 24.77 0.81 -11.24
N TYR A 6 24.09 0.13 -12.17
CA TYR A 6 22.62 0.02 -12.09
C TYR A 6 22.18 -0.95 -10.98
N ILE A 7 22.89 -2.06 -10.82
CA ILE A 7 22.60 -3.05 -9.75
C ILE A 7 22.84 -2.44 -8.37
N ASP A 8 23.90 -1.66 -8.20
CA ASP A 8 24.24 -0.98 -6.94
C ASP A 8 23.17 0.06 -6.51
N SER A 9 22.32 0.49 -7.43
CA SER A 9 21.20 1.40 -7.12
C SER A 9 19.93 0.70 -6.65
N ILE A 10 19.84 -0.63 -6.72
CA ILE A 10 18.69 -1.39 -6.28
C ILE A 10 18.76 -1.56 -4.75
N PRO A 11 17.69 -1.24 -4.01
CA PRO A 11 17.63 -1.44 -2.57
C PRO A 11 17.93 -2.91 -2.18
N ASN A 12 18.75 -3.09 -1.14
CA ASN A 12 19.21 -4.41 -0.72
C ASN A 12 18.07 -5.41 -0.46
N HIS A 13 16.96 -4.96 0.12
CA HIS A 13 15.83 -5.84 0.42
C HIS A 13 15.17 -6.39 -0.86
N ILE A 14 15.17 -5.62 -1.96
CA ILE A 14 14.68 -6.09 -3.26
C ILE A 14 15.61 -7.17 -3.82
N ILE A 15 16.92 -6.97 -3.69
CA ILE A 15 17.92 -7.97 -4.13
C ILE A 15 17.76 -9.26 -3.32
N VAL A 16 17.58 -9.17 -2.00
CA VAL A 16 17.35 -10.32 -1.13
C VAL A 16 16.08 -11.06 -1.54
N ASN A 17 14.97 -10.37 -1.70
CA ASN A 17 13.70 -10.97 -2.15
C ASN A 17 13.85 -11.65 -3.52
N MET A 18 14.59 -11.01 -4.43
CA MET A 18 14.87 -11.59 -5.74
C MET A 18 15.66 -12.90 -5.63
N LEU A 19 16.71 -12.92 -4.82
CA LEU A 19 17.52 -14.13 -4.59
C LEU A 19 16.68 -15.22 -3.93
N ASP A 20 15.87 -14.89 -2.91
CA ASP A 20 14.97 -15.84 -2.24
C ASP A 20 13.96 -16.46 -3.19
N ASN A 21 13.48 -15.72 -4.18
CA ASN A 21 12.61 -16.25 -5.22
C ASN A 21 13.28 -17.26 -6.13
N PHE A 22 14.57 -17.10 -6.38
CA PHE A 22 15.34 -18.03 -7.23
C PHE A 22 15.99 -19.17 -6.45
N MET A 23 16.05 -19.12 -5.12
CA MET A 23 16.60 -20.17 -4.27
C MET A 23 15.50 -20.99 -3.61
N LYS A 24 15.14 -22.12 -4.20
CA LYS A 24 14.06 -22.98 -3.71
C LYS A 24 14.56 -24.39 -3.37
N TYR A 25 14.21 -24.87 -2.18
CA TYR A 25 14.44 -26.26 -1.80
C TYR A 25 13.75 -27.24 -2.73
N SER A 26 12.58 -26.90 -3.22
CA SER A 26 11.79 -27.74 -4.13
C SER A 26 12.50 -28.05 -5.46
N LEU A 27 13.40 -27.16 -5.92
CA LEU A 27 14.15 -27.38 -7.15
C LEU A 27 15.16 -28.53 -7.05
N VAL A 28 15.71 -28.83 -5.87
CA VAL A 28 16.69 -29.90 -5.65
C VAL A 28 16.08 -31.27 -5.91
N ALA A 29 14.83 -31.46 -5.51
CA ALA A 29 14.11 -32.72 -5.66
C ALA A 29 13.18 -32.74 -6.89
N THR A 30 13.15 -31.69 -7.69
CA THR A 30 12.21 -31.57 -8.82
C THR A 30 12.81 -32.15 -10.08
N VAL A 31 12.05 -33.02 -10.73
CA VAL A 31 12.38 -33.55 -12.04
C VAL A 31 11.86 -32.62 -13.14
N PRO A 32 12.48 -32.59 -14.33
CA PRO A 32 12.09 -31.67 -15.42
C PRO A 32 10.59 -31.66 -15.75
N SER A 33 9.93 -32.82 -15.66
CA SER A 33 8.47 -32.95 -15.91
C SER A 33 7.59 -32.24 -14.88
N LYS A 34 8.17 -31.78 -13.76
CA LYS A 34 7.47 -31.06 -12.69
C LYS A 34 7.88 -29.58 -12.59
N PHE A 35 8.70 -29.08 -13.49
CA PHE A 35 9.15 -27.69 -13.44
C PHE A 35 8.01 -26.69 -13.49
N SER A 36 6.95 -26.95 -14.28
CA SER A 36 5.77 -26.11 -14.37
C SER A 36 5.01 -25.97 -13.02
N SER A 37 5.19 -26.91 -12.11
CA SER A 37 4.53 -26.88 -10.78
C SER A 37 5.39 -26.27 -9.68
N VAL A 38 6.56 -25.72 -10.01
CA VAL A 38 7.42 -25.05 -9.02
C VAL A 38 6.84 -23.68 -8.72
N MET A 39 6.53 -23.48 -7.43
CA MET A 39 5.96 -22.23 -6.94
C MET A 39 7.05 -21.29 -6.46
N ASN A 40 6.83 -20.00 -6.66
CA ASN A 40 7.66 -18.94 -6.05
C ASN A 40 7.23 -18.64 -4.60
N THR A 41 7.80 -17.63 -3.97
CA THR A 41 7.45 -17.19 -2.61
C THR A 41 6.02 -16.68 -2.50
N ALA A 42 5.47 -16.10 -3.56
CA ALA A 42 4.09 -15.63 -3.63
C ALA A 42 3.08 -16.76 -3.93
N GLN A 43 3.51 -18.04 -3.90
CA GLN A 43 2.70 -19.22 -4.22
C GLN A 43 2.15 -19.25 -5.65
N LEU A 44 2.85 -18.62 -6.59
CA LEU A 44 2.51 -18.64 -8.00
C LEU A 44 3.48 -19.56 -8.75
N GLU A 45 2.99 -20.21 -9.79
CA GLU A 45 3.83 -21.03 -10.65
C GLU A 45 4.90 -20.19 -11.32
N MET A 46 6.16 -20.64 -11.25
CA MET A 46 7.30 -19.93 -11.85
C MET A 46 7.37 -20.07 -13.38
N GLY A 47 6.55 -20.96 -13.95
CA GLY A 47 6.56 -21.20 -15.38
C GLY A 47 7.87 -21.82 -15.90
N LEU A 48 8.62 -22.52 -15.05
CA LEU A 48 9.88 -23.14 -15.46
C LEU A 48 9.62 -24.20 -16.54
N SER A 49 10.48 -24.22 -17.54
CA SER A 49 10.43 -25.21 -18.61
C SER A 49 11.83 -25.78 -18.90
N VAL A 50 11.87 -26.93 -19.54
CA VAL A 50 13.12 -27.45 -20.09
C VAL A 50 13.44 -26.71 -21.37
N GLY A 51 14.65 -26.16 -21.45
CA GLY A 51 15.17 -25.49 -22.64
C GLY A 51 16.34 -26.23 -23.25
N GLU A 52 16.69 -25.87 -24.46
CA GLU A 52 17.90 -26.41 -25.15
C GLU A 52 19.13 -25.63 -24.69
N PRO A 53 20.31 -26.27 -24.57
CA PRO A 53 21.56 -25.57 -24.28
C PRO A 53 21.83 -24.47 -25.33
N GLY A 54 21.93 -23.23 -24.84
CA GLY A 54 22.12 -22.04 -25.68
C GLY A 54 20.84 -21.57 -26.42
N GLY A 55 19.66 -22.16 -26.11
CA GLY A 55 18.37 -21.68 -26.59
C GLY A 55 17.98 -20.32 -25.95
N GLN A 56 16.80 -19.81 -26.30
CA GLN A 56 16.31 -18.52 -25.80
C GLN A 56 15.37 -18.66 -24.61
N THR A 57 14.82 -19.84 -24.36
CA THR A 57 13.82 -20.10 -23.32
C THR A 57 14.20 -21.32 -22.47
N GLY A 58 13.60 -21.38 -21.29
CA GLY A 58 13.72 -22.52 -20.40
C GLY A 58 15.08 -22.72 -19.72
N ILE A 59 15.21 -23.82 -19.01
CA ILE A 59 16.44 -24.22 -18.31
C ILE A 59 17.35 -24.97 -19.32
N GLY A 60 18.43 -24.32 -19.73
CA GLY A 60 19.34 -24.85 -20.72
C GLY A 60 20.42 -25.80 -20.18
N SER A 61 20.77 -25.73 -18.90
CA SER A 61 21.75 -26.61 -18.28
C SER A 61 21.59 -26.68 -16.77
N CYS A 62 22.13 -27.73 -16.20
CA CYS A 62 22.13 -27.99 -14.76
C CYS A 62 23.54 -28.27 -14.27
N LEU A 63 23.96 -27.62 -13.20
CA LEU A 63 25.24 -27.83 -12.55
C LEU A 63 25.01 -28.35 -11.14
N MET A 64 25.60 -29.47 -10.81
CA MET A 64 25.53 -30.04 -9.47
C MET A 64 26.66 -29.50 -8.62
N ALA A 65 26.32 -29.00 -7.45
CA ALA A 65 27.25 -28.59 -6.40
C ALA A 65 27.13 -29.51 -5.16
N ASN A 66 28.02 -29.36 -4.23
CA ASN A 66 28.08 -30.22 -3.02
C ASN A 66 26.85 -30.05 -2.11
N ASN A 67 26.23 -28.86 -2.14
CA ASN A 67 25.11 -28.46 -1.28
C ASN A 67 23.83 -28.13 -2.08
N GLY A 68 23.78 -28.38 -3.38
CA GLY A 68 22.63 -28.06 -4.17
C GLY A 68 22.82 -28.21 -5.68
N VAL A 69 21.87 -27.67 -6.41
CA VAL A 69 21.85 -27.70 -7.86
C VAL A 69 21.64 -26.28 -8.39
N VAL A 70 22.41 -25.89 -9.39
CA VAL A 70 22.26 -24.62 -10.08
C VAL A 70 21.67 -24.88 -11.47
N TYR A 71 20.50 -24.36 -11.71
CA TYR A 71 19.87 -24.36 -13.03
C TYR A 71 20.21 -23.07 -13.77
N LYS A 72 20.85 -23.19 -14.90
CA LYS A 72 21.12 -22.05 -15.78
C LYS A 72 19.94 -21.86 -16.70
N SER A 73 19.18 -20.80 -16.47
CA SER A 73 18.06 -20.39 -17.33
C SER A 73 18.57 -19.61 -18.53
N ASN A 74 17.91 -19.81 -19.67
CA ASN A 74 18.10 -19.03 -20.90
C ASN A 74 17.22 -17.76 -20.92
N GLU A 75 16.29 -17.64 -19.96
CA GLU A 75 15.38 -16.50 -19.81
C GLU A 75 15.36 -16.01 -18.36
N VAL A 76 14.88 -14.79 -18.17
CA VAL A 76 14.64 -14.23 -16.85
C VAL A 76 13.17 -14.46 -16.51
N TYR A 77 12.92 -15.21 -15.45
CA TYR A 77 11.57 -15.43 -14.97
C TYR A 77 11.08 -14.19 -14.22
N ASN A 78 9.85 -13.80 -14.52
CA ASN A 78 9.21 -12.72 -13.82
C ASN A 78 8.96 -13.10 -12.34
N ILE A 79 9.20 -12.13 -11.48
CA ILE A 79 8.87 -12.24 -10.06
C ILE A 79 7.52 -11.55 -9.87
N PRO A 80 6.43 -12.28 -9.60
CA PRO A 80 5.08 -11.69 -9.50
C PRO A 80 4.98 -10.57 -8.49
N GLU A 81 5.77 -10.62 -7.41
CA GLU A 81 5.83 -9.55 -6.41
C GLU A 81 6.15 -8.20 -7.01
N TYR A 82 6.97 -8.14 -8.08
CA TYR A 82 7.32 -6.90 -8.76
C TYR A 82 6.24 -6.40 -9.73
N GLN A 83 5.25 -7.23 -9.97
CA GLN A 83 4.08 -6.91 -10.79
C GLN A 83 2.85 -6.60 -9.92
N SER A 84 3.00 -6.64 -8.60
CA SER A 84 1.92 -6.39 -7.67
C SER A 84 1.80 -4.90 -7.32
N VAL A 85 0.59 -4.51 -6.95
CA VAL A 85 0.30 -3.16 -6.43
C VAL A 85 1.04 -2.84 -5.12
N ALA A 86 1.54 -3.85 -4.41
CA ALA A 86 2.34 -3.67 -3.20
C ALA A 86 3.79 -3.29 -3.50
N PHE A 87 4.30 -3.58 -4.70
CA PHE A 87 5.71 -3.36 -5.03
C PHE A 87 6.16 -1.90 -4.88
N PRO A 88 5.40 -0.88 -5.30
CA PRO A 88 5.80 0.52 -5.11
C PRO A 88 6.09 0.90 -3.66
N ALA A 89 5.44 0.26 -2.68
CA ALA A 89 5.77 0.46 -1.27
C ALA A 89 7.16 -0.05 -0.88
N SER A 90 7.74 -0.96 -1.67
CA SER A 90 9.06 -1.53 -1.46
C SER A 90 10.18 -0.75 -2.16
N LEU A 91 9.85 0.17 -3.06
CA LEU A 91 10.82 0.97 -3.82
C LEU A 91 11.47 2.08 -2.99
N ASN A 92 11.28 2.08 -1.69
CA ASN A 92 11.76 3.10 -0.79
C ASN A 92 13.27 3.09 -0.72
N ASP A 93 13.92 4.07 -1.36
CA ASP A 93 15.35 4.31 -1.31
C ASP A 93 15.65 5.50 -0.38
N ASN A 94 16.80 5.45 0.31
CA ASN A 94 17.22 6.51 1.23
C ASN A 94 17.37 7.88 0.54
N ASP A 95 17.57 7.91 -0.77
CA ASP A 95 17.71 9.12 -1.59
C ASP A 95 16.39 9.61 -2.19
N ARG A 96 15.28 8.86 -2.03
CA ARG A 96 13.97 9.28 -2.53
C ARG A 96 13.24 10.11 -1.49
N ASN A 97 12.69 11.22 -1.89
CA ASN A 97 11.84 12.07 -1.04
C ASN A 97 10.50 11.41 -0.68
N THR A 98 10.22 10.23 -1.24
CA THR A 98 9.00 9.48 -1.00
C THR A 98 9.29 8.31 -0.09
N LYS A 99 9.05 8.48 1.19
CA LYS A 99 9.11 7.37 2.15
C LYS A 99 7.73 6.76 2.32
N THR A 100 7.67 5.44 2.22
CA THR A 100 6.49 4.61 2.45
C THR A 100 6.80 3.47 3.41
N ASP A 101 7.77 3.69 4.31
CA ASP A 101 8.26 2.68 5.25
C ASP A 101 7.16 2.17 6.19
N ILE A 102 6.27 3.08 6.60
CA ILE A 102 5.13 2.74 7.45
C ILE A 102 4.22 1.76 6.73
N MET A 103 3.79 2.08 5.51
CA MET A 103 2.89 1.21 4.75
C MET A 103 3.55 -0.13 4.37
N ARG A 104 4.82 -0.12 3.96
CA ARG A 104 5.59 -1.32 3.71
C ARG A 104 5.63 -2.24 4.94
N TYR A 105 5.92 -1.67 6.10
CA TYR A 105 5.97 -2.41 7.36
C TYR A 105 4.61 -3.03 7.70
N ILE A 106 3.52 -2.27 7.56
CA ILE A 106 2.17 -2.74 7.87
C ILE A 106 1.73 -3.85 6.93
N ILE A 107 2.00 -3.73 5.63
CA ILE A 107 1.68 -4.78 4.65
C ILE A 107 2.30 -6.11 5.09
N ASN A 108 3.54 -6.10 5.57
CA ASN A 108 4.22 -7.29 6.05
C ASN A 108 3.72 -7.74 7.43
N GLU A 109 3.58 -6.83 8.38
CA GLU A 109 3.19 -7.16 9.78
C GLU A 109 1.77 -7.72 9.89
N LEU A 110 0.87 -7.28 9.02
CA LEU A 110 -0.52 -7.75 8.97
C LEU A 110 -0.77 -8.87 7.94
N ASP A 111 0.30 -9.47 7.39
CA ASP A 111 0.25 -10.53 6.39
C ASP A 111 -0.55 -10.18 5.12
N TYR A 112 -0.57 -8.89 4.75
CA TYR A 112 -1.26 -8.45 3.53
C TYR A 112 -0.45 -8.66 2.25
N GLN A 113 0.82 -9.05 2.36
CA GLN A 113 1.68 -9.26 1.20
C GLN A 113 1.11 -10.30 0.23
N ALA A 114 0.70 -11.47 0.75
CA ALA A 114 0.13 -12.53 -0.06
C ALA A 114 -1.20 -12.10 -0.73
N TYR A 115 -2.03 -11.32 0.00
CA TYR A 115 -3.29 -10.80 -0.53
C TYR A 115 -3.06 -9.80 -1.68
N LEU A 116 -2.16 -8.84 -1.51
CA LEU A 116 -1.86 -7.83 -2.53
C LEU A 116 -1.03 -8.38 -3.70
N ASN A 117 -0.36 -9.50 -3.52
CA ASN A 117 0.37 -10.21 -4.58
C ASN A 117 -0.53 -11.18 -5.37
N SER A 118 -1.82 -11.30 -5.03
CA SER A 118 -2.74 -12.15 -5.77
C SER A 118 -2.91 -11.65 -7.20
N MET A 119 -2.51 -12.45 -8.18
CA MET A 119 -2.67 -12.15 -9.61
C MET A 119 -4.04 -12.51 -10.17
N GLU A 120 -4.90 -13.13 -9.34
CA GLU A 120 -6.29 -13.44 -9.68
C GLU A 120 -7.24 -12.25 -9.50
N SER A 121 -6.80 -11.23 -8.78
CA SER A 121 -7.57 -10.01 -8.52
C SER A 121 -6.92 -8.80 -9.18
N MET A 122 -7.70 -7.76 -9.44
CA MET A 122 -7.22 -6.44 -9.81
C MET A 122 -7.43 -5.49 -8.64
N PHE A 123 -6.42 -4.66 -8.37
CA PHE A 123 -6.46 -3.70 -7.28
C PHE A 123 -6.23 -2.27 -7.77
N LEU A 124 -6.88 -1.33 -7.11
CA LEU A 124 -6.42 0.06 -7.05
C LEU A 124 -5.90 0.30 -5.63
N PHE A 125 -4.64 0.63 -5.50
CA PHE A 125 -3.99 0.82 -4.22
C PHE A 125 -3.60 2.29 -4.03
N ILE A 126 -4.21 2.91 -3.01
CA ILE A 126 -3.92 4.28 -2.62
C ILE A 126 -2.85 4.23 -1.53
N LEU A 127 -1.62 4.57 -1.88
CA LEU A 127 -0.45 4.42 -1.01
C LEU A 127 -0.07 5.78 -0.40
N PRO A 128 -0.42 6.05 0.87
CA PRO A 128 0.02 7.27 1.53
C PRO A 128 1.51 7.21 1.86
N THR A 129 2.19 8.34 1.72
CA THR A 129 3.57 8.50 2.17
C THR A 129 3.64 8.60 3.69
N ASP A 130 4.83 8.39 4.26
CA ASP A 130 5.06 8.59 5.69
C ASP A 130 4.75 10.04 6.11
N GLU A 131 4.95 11.00 5.22
CA GLU A 131 4.60 12.41 5.48
C GLU A 131 3.08 12.61 5.59
N ALA A 132 2.31 11.93 4.74
CA ALA A 132 0.84 11.94 4.84
C ALA A 132 0.37 11.40 6.19
N LEU A 133 1.03 10.37 6.70
CA LEU A 133 0.67 9.71 7.97
C LEU A 133 1.07 10.49 9.23
N LYS A 134 1.81 11.60 9.08
CA LYS A 134 2.09 12.51 10.21
C LYS A 134 0.88 13.36 10.63
N ASN A 135 -0.12 13.48 9.78
CA ASN A 135 -1.30 14.31 10.02
C ASN A 135 -2.59 13.50 10.01
N TYR A 136 -2.52 12.26 10.49
CA TYR A 136 -3.68 11.39 10.51
C TYR A 136 -4.75 11.90 11.48
N VAL A 137 -5.98 11.98 10.99
CA VAL A 137 -7.16 12.36 11.77
C VAL A 137 -8.12 11.17 11.84
N ASP A 138 -8.31 10.64 13.05
CA ASP A 138 -9.32 9.61 13.27
C ASP A 138 -10.73 10.19 13.03
N PRO A 139 -11.56 9.60 12.14
CA PRO A 139 -12.90 10.08 11.83
C PRO A 139 -13.79 10.23 13.06
N VAL A 140 -13.62 9.38 14.06
CA VAL A 140 -14.36 9.46 15.32
C VAL A 140 -13.89 10.65 16.16
N ASP A 141 -12.59 10.91 16.17
CA ASP A 141 -12.00 12.03 16.91
C ASP A 141 -12.31 13.39 16.26
N TYR A 142 -12.41 13.44 14.92
CA TYR A 142 -12.73 14.65 14.18
C TYR A 142 -14.05 15.31 14.64
N HIS A 143 -15.02 14.51 15.05
CA HIS A 143 -16.34 15.01 15.51
C HIS A 143 -16.45 15.25 17.00
N LYS A 144 -15.37 15.07 17.76
CA LYS A 144 -15.31 15.44 19.18
C LYS A 144 -15.17 16.96 19.35
N ASN A 145 -15.56 17.47 20.51
CA ASN A 145 -15.35 18.88 20.87
C ASN A 145 -13.85 19.26 20.89
N GLN A 146 -13.00 18.28 21.17
CA GLN A 146 -11.54 18.42 21.10
C GLN A 146 -11.01 17.31 20.17
N PRO A 147 -10.89 17.59 18.88
CA PRO A 147 -10.31 16.63 17.94
C PRO A 147 -8.83 16.42 18.23
N THR A 148 -8.30 15.33 17.72
CA THR A 148 -6.87 15.00 17.85
C THR A 148 -6.27 14.67 16.50
N ILE A 149 -4.99 15.01 16.34
CA ILE A 149 -4.16 14.58 15.22
C ILE A 149 -3.19 13.53 15.74
N THR A 150 -3.02 12.45 15.01
CA THR A 150 -2.03 11.41 15.26
C THR A 150 -0.91 11.50 14.24
N GLU A 151 0.31 11.57 14.72
CA GLU A 151 1.52 11.48 13.92
C GLU A 151 2.06 10.05 14.02
N PHE A 152 2.00 9.29 12.93
CA PHE A 152 2.70 8.01 12.85
C PHE A 152 4.12 8.24 12.34
N TYR A 153 5.08 7.48 12.87
CA TYR A 153 6.46 7.53 12.42
C TYR A 153 7.13 6.16 12.53
N TYR A 154 8.09 5.93 11.65
CA TYR A 154 8.90 4.72 11.64
C TYR A 154 10.13 4.92 12.52
N ASP A 155 10.35 4.02 13.48
CA ASP A 155 11.52 4.04 14.35
C ASP A 155 12.65 3.20 13.75
N TYR A 156 13.70 3.87 13.31
CA TYR A 156 14.88 3.24 12.70
C TYR A 156 15.91 2.73 13.74
N SER A 157 15.63 2.85 15.03
CA SER A 157 16.57 2.45 16.08
C SER A 157 16.96 0.97 15.95
N PRO A 158 18.25 0.63 15.83
CA PRO A 158 18.69 -0.75 15.61
C PRO A 158 18.45 -1.65 16.83
N SER A 159 18.35 -1.08 18.02
CA SER A 159 18.14 -1.78 19.28
C SER A 159 16.66 -1.97 19.64
N LEU A 160 15.72 -1.51 18.78
CA LEU A 160 14.30 -1.61 19.06
C LEU A 160 13.84 -3.06 19.03
N THR A 161 13.14 -3.48 20.09
CA THR A 161 12.41 -4.75 20.15
C THR A 161 10.91 -4.46 20.02
N GLY A 162 10.21 -5.16 19.14
CA GLY A 162 8.78 -4.98 18.88
C GLY A 162 8.46 -4.12 17.67
N SER A 163 7.26 -3.53 17.63
CA SER A 163 6.79 -2.77 16.47
C SER A 163 7.66 -1.56 16.14
N ARG A 164 8.01 -1.43 14.88
CA ARG A 164 8.76 -0.29 14.34
C ARG A 164 7.92 0.97 14.20
N ILE A 165 6.60 0.85 14.19
CA ILE A 165 5.73 2.00 14.06
C ILE A 165 5.34 2.50 15.44
N LYS A 166 5.54 3.77 15.64
CA LYS A 166 5.20 4.54 16.85
C LYS A 166 4.26 5.67 16.49
N CYS A 167 3.59 6.23 17.49
CA CYS A 167 2.80 7.41 17.24
C CYS A 167 2.83 8.42 18.38
N LYS A 168 2.57 9.67 18.04
CA LYS A 168 2.31 10.77 18.96
C LYS A 168 0.91 11.31 18.69
N ARG A 169 0.25 11.77 19.73
CA ARG A 169 -1.08 12.38 19.60
C ARG A 169 -1.04 13.83 20.06
N TYR A 170 -1.73 14.67 19.30
CA TYR A 170 -1.77 16.11 19.52
C TYR A 170 -3.21 16.57 19.67
N ASN A 171 -3.46 17.52 20.56
CA ASN A 171 -4.70 18.28 20.54
C ASN A 171 -4.81 19.03 19.20
N ALA A 172 -6.01 19.21 18.71
CA ALA A 172 -6.22 19.98 17.50
C ALA A 172 -7.38 20.95 17.65
N THR A 173 -7.34 22.01 16.86
CA THR A 173 -8.41 23.01 16.75
C THR A 173 -9.02 22.93 15.38
N LYS A 174 -10.35 22.88 15.31
CA LYS A 174 -11.09 22.86 14.06
C LYS A 174 -11.25 24.27 13.54
N ASN A 175 -10.79 24.50 12.31
CA ASN A 175 -10.93 25.75 11.60
C ASN A 175 -12.32 25.91 10.98
N ALA A 176 -12.67 27.12 10.56
CA ALA A 176 -13.95 27.42 9.93
C ALA A 176 -14.17 26.66 8.61
N ASP A 177 -13.09 26.35 7.89
CA ASP A 177 -13.09 25.54 6.66
C ASP A 177 -13.14 24.03 6.90
N GLY A 178 -13.17 23.59 8.18
CA GLY A 178 -13.20 22.20 8.56
C GLY A 178 -11.83 21.53 8.66
N THR A 179 -10.74 22.21 8.30
CA THR A 179 -9.37 21.72 8.53
C THR A 179 -9.03 21.72 10.01
N LEU A 180 -7.99 20.94 10.38
CA LEU A 180 -7.48 20.91 11.75
C LEU A 180 -6.11 21.56 11.84
N THR A 181 -5.95 22.41 12.84
CA THR A 181 -4.63 22.94 13.21
C THR A 181 -4.08 22.14 14.39
N ARG A 182 -2.87 21.59 14.24
CA ARG A 182 -2.16 20.83 15.28
C ARG A 182 -1.81 21.74 16.45
N GLY A 183 -2.10 21.32 17.66
CA GLY A 183 -1.77 21.97 18.91
C GLY A 183 -0.65 21.24 19.67
N THR A 184 -0.79 21.17 20.99
CA THR A 184 0.19 20.56 21.90
C THR A 184 0.11 19.05 21.92
N GLU A 185 1.25 18.39 22.10
CA GLU A 185 1.33 16.94 22.31
C GLU A 185 0.60 16.54 23.60
N ILE A 186 -0.16 15.44 23.52
CA ILE A 186 -0.92 14.90 24.64
C ILE A 186 -0.01 13.94 25.42
N THR A 187 0.30 14.29 26.64
CA THR A 187 1.04 13.38 27.54
C THR A 187 0.14 12.24 27.98
N ASN A 188 0.61 11.00 27.83
CA ASN A 188 -0.13 9.77 28.17
C ASN A 188 -1.56 9.72 27.56
N PRO A 189 -1.67 9.68 26.20
CA PRO A 189 -2.97 9.66 25.54
C PRO A 189 -3.75 8.35 25.74
N TRP A 190 -3.10 7.33 26.29
CA TRP A 190 -3.65 5.97 26.47
C TRP A 190 -4.46 5.86 27.74
N LYS A 191 -5.73 5.48 27.61
CA LYS A 191 -6.69 5.38 28.71
C LYS A 191 -7.34 3.99 28.71
N ASN A 192 -7.86 3.59 29.86
CA ASN A 192 -8.67 2.37 30.03
C ASN A 192 -7.97 1.07 29.58
N GLY A 193 -6.65 0.95 29.84
CA GLY A 193 -5.88 -0.24 29.51
C GLY A 193 -5.49 -0.38 28.03
N SER A 194 -5.84 0.57 27.17
CA SER A 194 -5.32 0.60 25.81
C SER A 194 -3.82 0.93 25.78
N THR A 195 -3.10 0.34 24.86
CA THR A 195 -1.67 0.59 24.65
C THR A 195 -1.44 1.36 23.36
N GLU A 196 -0.26 1.98 23.22
CA GLU A 196 0.18 2.56 21.95
C GLU A 196 0.15 1.51 20.83
N SER A 197 0.67 0.32 21.10
CA SER A 197 0.75 -0.77 20.13
C SER A 197 -0.62 -1.18 19.60
N ASP A 198 -1.60 -1.34 20.49
CA ASP A 198 -2.97 -1.69 20.08
C ASP A 198 -3.60 -0.60 19.22
N TYR A 199 -3.41 0.66 19.61
CA TYR A 199 -3.92 1.79 18.85
C TYR A 199 -3.28 1.85 17.46
N VAL A 200 -1.95 1.76 17.40
CA VAL A 200 -1.19 1.79 16.14
C VAL A 200 -1.65 0.67 15.22
N THR A 201 -1.66 -0.58 15.69
CA THR A 201 -2.05 -1.74 14.89
C THR A 201 -3.47 -1.60 14.33
N ASN A 202 -4.42 -1.21 15.18
CA ASN A 202 -5.82 -1.07 14.76
C ASN A 202 -6.00 0.06 13.73
N ARG A 203 -5.40 1.23 13.96
CA ARG A 203 -5.54 2.36 13.03
C ARG A 203 -4.84 2.11 11.71
N LEU A 204 -3.66 1.51 11.74
CA LEU A 204 -2.93 1.21 10.52
C LEU A 204 -3.60 0.11 9.70
N LYS A 205 -4.26 -0.86 10.36
CA LYS A 205 -5.11 -1.82 9.65
C LYS A 205 -6.28 -1.12 8.96
N ASP A 206 -6.98 -0.23 9.67
CA ASP A 206 -8.07 0.56 9.09
C ASP A 206 -7.58 1.39 7.88
N ILE A 207 -6.42 2.03 8.00
CA ILE A 207 -5.81 2.81 6.92
C ILE A 207 -5.51 1.90 5.72
N LEU A 208 -4.84 0.76 5.94
CA LEU A 208 -4.48 -0.17 4.88
C LEU A 208 -5.73 -0.70 4.16
N GLU A 209 -6.73 -1.17 4.90
CA GLU A 209 -7.96 -1.70 4.30
C GLU A 209 -8.76 -0.63 3.53
N ASN A 210 -8.73 0.62 4.00
CA ASN A 210 -9.36 1.73 3.30
C ASN A 210 -8.50 2.30 2.14
N SER A 211 -7.28 1.85 2.00
CA SER A 211 -6.40 2.16 0.88
C SER A 211 -6.52 1.18 -0.29
N ILE A 212 -7.24 0.07 -0.12
CA ILE A 212 -7.36 -1.01 -1.11
C ILE A 212 -8.77 -1.00 -1.72
N ILE A 213 -8.86 -0.90 -3.03
CA ILE A 213 -10.08 -1.11 -3.81
C ILE A 213 -9.86 -2.36 -4.63
N VAL A 214 -10.79 -3.32 -4.53
CA VAL A 214 -10.74 -4.56 -5.31
C VAL A 214 -11.62 -4.40 -6.54
N GLN A 215 -11.09 -4.73 -7.70
CA GLN A 215 -11.80 -4.72 -8.97
C GLN A 215 -11.89 -6.12 -9.56
N ASP A 216 -12.86 -6.34 -10.41
CA ASP A 216 -12.88 -7.49 -11.29
C ASP A 216 -11.83 -7.31 -12.41
N LYS A 217 -11.09 -8.36 -12.76
CA LYS A 217 -10.12 -8.34 -13.88
C LYS A 217 -10.75 -7.90 -15.21
N SER A 218 -12.05 -8.10 -15.38
CA SER A 218 -12.81 -7.66 -16.55
C SER A 218 -13.23 -6.18 -16.49
N ALA A 219 -13.06 -5.52 -15.34
CA ALA A 219 -13.44 -4.13 -15.20
C ALA A 219 -12.43 -3.24 -15.96
N THR A 220 -12.92 -2.57 -17.00
CA THR A 220 -12.17 -1.48 -17.63
C THR A 220 -12.23 -0.25 -16.73
N THR A 221 -11.07 0.33 -16.42
CA THR A 221 -11.00 1.63 -15.74
C THR A 221 -11.80 2.65 -16.54
N SER A 222 -12.94 3.10 -16.01
CA SER A 222 -13.77 4.04 -16.73
C SER A 222 -13.10 5.43 -16.76
N THR A 223 -13.05 6.04 -17.93
CA THR A 223 -12.50 7.38 -18.16
C THR A 223 -13.45 8.47 -17.63
N GLY A 224 -13.94 8.35 -16.42
CA GLY A 224 -14.88 9.30 -15.88
C GLY A 224 -14.93 9.27 -14.37
N LYS A 225 -16.00 9.83 -13.83
CA LYS A 225 -16.29 9.75 -12.40
C LYS A 225 -16.85 8.38 -12.07
N SER A 226 -16.22 7.68 -11.15
CA SER A 226 -16.66 6.38 -10.67
C SER A 226 -16.71 6.35 -9.14
N VAL A 227 -17.64 5.57 -8.59
CA VAL A 227 -17.76 5.36 -7.15
C VAL A 227 -17.40 3.91 -6.82
N TRP A 228 -16.49 3.73 -5.91
CA TRP A 228 -15.99 2.44 -5.47
C TRP A 228 -16.16 2.29 -3.97
N VAL A 229 -16.04 1.07 -3.50
CA VAL A 229 -15.99 0.76 -2.06
C VAL A 229 -14.64 0.12 -1.78
N THR A 230 -13.93 0.66 -0.80
CA THR A 230 -12.66 0.09 -0.35
C THR A 230 -12.88 -1.24 0.37
N LYS A 231 -11.83 -2.02 0.56
CA LYS A 231 -11.86 -3.25 1.37
C LYS A 231 -12.36 -2.98 2.79
N GLY A 232 -12.03 -1.82 3.36
CA GLY A 232 -12.52 -1.37 4.68
C GLY A 232 -13.96 -0.86 4.69
N GLY A 233 -14.65 -0.86 3.54
CA GLY A 233 -16.05 -0.43 3.43
C GLY A 233 -16.26 1.07 3.20
N CYS A 234 -15.19 1.83 2.92
CA CYS A 234 -15.28 3.26 2.64
C CYS A 234 -15.74 3.52 1.20
N PRO A 235 -16.76 4.33 0.96
CA PRO A 235 -17.08 4.80 -0.38
C PRO A 235 -16.04 5.82 -0.83
N VAL A 236 -15.50 5.61 -2.03
CA VAL A 236 -14.47 6.44 -2.66
C VAL A 236 -14.94 6.86 -4.04
N ILE A 237 -14.73 8.13 -4.37
CA ILE A 237 -15.00 8.69 -5.69
C ILE A 237 -13.66 8.90 -6.39
N LEU A 238 -13.52 8.29 -7.55
CA LEU A 238 -12.38 8.45 -8.44
C LEU A 238 -12.80 9.26 -9.66
N GLU A 239 -12.04 10.31 -9.98
CA GLU A 239 -12.25 11.14 -11.18
C GLU A 239 -10.93 11.25 -11.96
N GLY A 240 -10.95 10.95 -13.25
CA GLY A 240 -9.77 10.94 -14.10
C GLY A 240 -9.13 9.56 -14.21
N THR A 241 -7.94 9.49 -14.77
CA THR A 241 -7.21 8.25 -15.02
C THR A 241 -5.70 8.43 -14.83
N GLY A 242 -5.03 7.34 -14.48
CA GLY A 242 -3.58 7.31 -14.34
C GLY A 242 -3.06 8.32 -13.34
N ALA A 243 -1.97 8.99 -13.66
CA ALA A 243 -1.34 10.00 -12.80
C ALA A 243 -2.24 11.23 -12.52
N ASN A 244 -3.27 11.45 -13.32
CA ASN A 244 -4.19 12.59 -13.16
C ASN A 244 -5.47 12.24 -12.38
N ILE A 245 -5.54 11.05 -11.80
CA ILE A 245 -6.68 10.65 -11.00
C ILE A 245 -6.82 11.55 -9.76
N ARG A 246 -8.04 11.92 -9.45
CA ARG A 246 -8.41 12.62 -8.22
C ARG A 246 -9.23 11.69 -7.36
N ILE A 247 -8.91 11.61 -6.10
CA ILE A 247 -9.46 10.65 -5.15
C ILE A 247 -10.14 11.44 -4.03
N THR A 248 -11.42 11.18 -3.80
CA THR A 248 -12.16 11.82 -2.72
C THR A 248 -13.19 10.86 -2.11
N THR A 249 -13.73 11.20 -0.98
CA THR A 249 -14.90 10.53 -0.41
C THR A 249 -16.14 11.42 -0.59
N PRO A 250 -17.37 10.88 -0.51
CA PRO A 250 -18.55 11.69 -0.59
C PRO A 250 -18.58 12.88 0.40
N TYR A 251 -18.07 12.65 1.61
CA TYR A 251 -17.98 13.71 2.62
C TYR A 251 -16.91 14.76 2.31
N ARG A 252 -15.71 14.33 1.90
CA ARG A 252 -14.64 15.26 1.49
C ARG A 252 -15.12 16.10 0.29
N LYS A 253 -15.86 15.49 -0.63
CA LYS A 253 -16.44 16.22 -1.74
C LYS A 253 -17.45 17.28 -1.29
N GLU A 254 -18.31 16.97 -0.33
CA GLU A 254 -19.24 17.94 0.25
C GLU A 254 -18.50 19.12 0.88
N LEU A 255 -17.43 18.88 1.62
CA LEU A 255 -16.58 19.93 2.17
C LEU A 255 -15.87 20.74 1.08
N ALA A 256 -15.41 20.07 0.01
CA ALA A 256 -14.78 20.72 -1.13
C ALA A 256 -15.77 21.65 -1.85
N ASP A 257 -16.98 21.19 -2.10
CA ASP A 257 -18.03 21.96 -2.77
C ASP A 257 -18.47 23.18 -1.93
N GLN A 258 -18.38 23.10 -0.60
CA GLN A 258 -18.67 24.20 0.31
C GLN A 258 -17.56 25.27 0.40
N ASN A 259 -16.32 24.89 0.18
CA ASN A 259 -15.15 25.73 0.44
C ASN A 259 -14.39 26.20 -0.82
N SER A 260 -14.97 26.01 -2.03
CA SER A 260 -14.45 26.42 -3.35
C SER A 260 -13.15 25.77 -3.88
N SER A 261 -12.83 26.05 -5.13
CA SER A 261 -12.10 25.31 -6.16
C SER A 261 -10.65 24.87 -5.92
N ASN A 262 -10.02 25.17 -4.79
CA ASN A 262 -8.69 24.64 -4.40
C ASN A 262 -8.77 23.87 -3.08
N SER A 263 -9.70 22.92 -3.05
CA SER A 263 -10.02 22.21 -1.83
C SER A 263 -8.86 21.30 -1.36
N PRO A 264 -8.45 21.43 -0.10
CA PRO A 264 -7.48 20.51 0.50
C PRO A 264 -8.07 19.10 0.73
N TYR A 265 -9.30 18.86 0.31
CA TYR A 265 -10.02 17.60 0.58
C TYR A 265 -9.90 16.55 -0.54
N GLU A 266 -9.35 16.90 -1.70
CA GLU A 266 -9.05 15.94 -2.76
C GLU A 266 -7.65 15.39 -2.59
N LEU A 267 -7.50 14.07 -2.60
CA LEU A 267 -6.21 13.44 -2.72
C LEU A 267 -5.76 13.53 -4.18
N LYS A 268 -4.55 14.01 -4.38
CA LYS A 268 -3.89 14.04 -5.67
C LYS A 268 -2.72 13.07 -5.65
N VAL A 269 -2.52 12.39 -6.77
CA VAL A 269 -1.32 11.58 -6.97
C VAL A 269 -0.13 12.52 -7.09
N ARG A 270 1.00 12.14 -6.54
CA ARG A 270 2.25 12.89 -6.66
C ARG A 270 2.62 13.08 -8.12
N GLU A 271 3.12 14.26 -8.47
CA GLU A 271 3.55 14.58 -9.83
C GLU A 271 4.74 13.73 -10.29
N VAL A 272 5.66 13.44 -9.38
CA VAL A 272 6.86 12.65 -9.67
C VAL A 272 6.77 11.31 -8.93
N GLU A 273 6.93 10.22 -9.66
CA GLU A 273 6.93 8.84 -9.13
C GLU A 273 5.67 8.51 -8.30
N GLY A 274 4.55 9.15 -8.59
CA GLY A 274 3.30 8.96 -7.85
C GLY A 274 2.35 7.92 -8.44
N TYR A 275 2.60 7.44 -9.65
CA TYR A 275 1.71 6.51 -10.35
C TYR A 275 2.46 5.32 -10.91
N TYR A 276 1.99 4.13 -10.59
CA TYR A 276 2.51 2.87 -11.09
C TYR A 276 1.37 2.03 -11.64
N ASN A 277 1.42 1.73 -12.94
CA ASN A 277 0.46 0.86 -13.60
C ASN A 277 1.06 -0.54 -13.80
N MET A 278 0.72 -1.45 -12.89
CA MET A 278 1.11 -2.85 -12.97
C MET A 278 0.15 -3.66 -13.87
N GLY A 279 -1.05 -3.14 -14.09
CA GLY A 279 -2.06 -3.80 -14.92
C GLY A 279 -1.81 -3.74 -16.43
N GLN A 280 -0.88 -2.91 -16.90
CA GLN A 280 -0.48 -2.89 -18.33
C GLN A 280 0.34 -4.11 -18.73
N ASN A 281 0.98 -4.77 -17.78
CA ASN A 281 1.60 -6.06 -18.01
C ASN A 281 0.50 -7.12 -17.90
N PRO A 282 0.36 -8.07 -18.84
CA PRO A 282 -0.69 -9.10 -18.77
C PRO A 282 -0.68 -9.90 -17.44
N ASP A 283 0.45 -9.90 -16.76
CA ASP A 283 0.66 -10.63 -15.52
C ASP A 283 0.57 -9.74 -14.25
N GLY A 284 0.29 -8.45 -14.39
CA GLY A 284 0.18 -7.52 -13.26
C GLY A 284 -1.23 -7.49 -12.66
N ASN A 285 -1.36 -6.94 -11.45
CA ASN A 285 -2.60 -6.99 -10.68
C ASN A 285 -3.20 -5.63 -10.32
N GLY A 286 -2.83 -4.54 -11.00
CA GLY A 286 -3.53 -3.28 -10.81
C GLY A 286 -2.69 -2.01 -10.88
N GLU A 287 -3.16 -0.99 -10.19
CA GLU A 287 -2.56 0.34 -10.20
C GLU A 287 -2.29 0.83 -8.78
N THR A 288 -1.16 1.51 -8.57
CA THR A 288 -0.81 2.15 -7.29
C THR A 288 -0.70 3.65 -7.45
N PHE A 289 -1.34 4.38 -6.56
CA PHE A 289 -1.37 5.83 -6.51
C PHE A 289 -0.71 6.31 -5.22
N ILE A 290 0.45 6.92 -5.30
CA ILE A 290 1.14 7.47 -4.14
C ILE A 290 0.62 8.89 -3.86
N VAL A 291 0.20 9.12 -2.62
CA VAL A 291 -0.41 10.37 -2.18
C VAL A 291 0.31 10.94 -0.96
N ASP A 292 0.52 12.27 -0.96
CA ASP A 292 1.17 13.01 0.14
C ASP A 292 0.16 13.57 1.15
N MET A 293 -1.10 13.22 1.01
CA MET A 293 -2.15 13.64 1.93
C MET A 293 -2.57 12.48 2.81
N GLU A 294 -3.20 12.79 3.92
CA GLU A 294 -3.79 11.78 4.80
C GLU A 294 -4.69 10.82 3.99
N PRO A 295 -4.65 9.53 4.35
CA PRO A 295 -5.35 8.50 3.58
C PRO A 295 -6.85 8.74 3.54
N VAL A 296 -7.46 8.24 2.47
CA VAL A 296 -8.91 8.19 2.34
C VAL A 296 -9.46 7.36 3.50
N MET A 297 -10.15 8.00 4.41
CA MET A 297 -10.78 7.33 5.53
C MET A 297 -12.27 7.19 5.29
N SER A 298 -12.79 6.05 5.73
CA SER A 298 -14.22 5.81 5.80
C SER A 298 -14.93 6.92 6.57
N ALA A 299 -16.18 6.93 6.51
CA ALA A 299 -17.12 7.76 7.24
C ALA A 299 -16.45 8.79 8.17
N SER A 300 -16.36 9.99 7.70
CA SER A 300 -16.07 11.17 8.49
C SER A 300 -17.03 11.39 9.65
N LYS A 301 -18.10 10.58 9.75
CA LYS A 301 -19.10 10.64 10.81
C LYS A 301 -19.32 9.27 11.41
N SER A 302 -19.25 9.19 12.73
CA SER A 302 -19.67 7.97 13.44
C SER A 302 -21.19 7.75 13.28
N VAL A 303 -21.63 6.50 13.43
CA VAL A 303 -23.07 6.17 13.45
C VAL A 303 -23.82 7.04 14.48
N SER A 304 -23.23 7.28 15.63
CA SER A 304 -23.76 8.15 16.70
C SER A 304 -23.95 9.60 16.20
N THR A 305 -23.00 10.13 15.44
CA THR A 305 -23.10 11.49 14.88
C THR A 305 -24.18 11.56 13.81
N LEU A 306 -24.26 10.57 12.91
CA LEU A 306 -25.31 10.49 11.89
C LEU A 306 -26.70 10.40 12.52
N LEU A 307 -26.87 9.58 13.55
CA LEU A 307 -28.16 9.46 14.26
C LEU A 307 -28.56 10.78 14.93
N LYS A 308 -27.62 11.53 15.53
CA LYS A 308 -27.91 12.85 16.10
C LYS A 308 -28.31 13.86 15.04
N GLU A 309 -27.66 13.88 13.89
CA GLU A 309 -28.01 14.77 12.77
C GLU A 309 -29.39 14.43 12.19
N LEU A 310 -29.72 13.13 12.05
CA LEU A 310 -31.04 12.70 11.61
C LEU A 310 -32.12 13.12 12.63
N ALA A 311 -31.89 12.88 13.92
CA ALA A 311 -32.83 13.27 14.97
C ALA A 311 -33.10 14.79 15.02
N THR A 312 -32.09 15.61 14.68
CA THR A 312 -32.26 17.07 14.59
C THR A 312 -32.97 17.52 13.32
N LYS A 313 -32.90 16.75 12.25
CA LYS A 313 -33.63 17.03 10.99
C LYS A 313 -35.14 16.69 11.06
N ASP A 314 -35.46 15.65 11.83
CA ASP A 314 -36.89 15.21 11.97
C ASP A 314 -37.70 16.06 12.97
N ASN A 315 -37.05 16.97 13.69
CA ASN A 315 -37.73 17.93 14.59
C ASN A 315 -38.10 19.26 13.92
N ARG A 316 -38.34 19.27 12.60
CA ARG A 316 -38.89 20.39 11.87
C ARG A 316 -40.38 20.21 11.55
#